data_3d3c143b60cadaedbd2a16eddeac98c7
#
_entry.id   3d3c143b60cadaedbd2a16eddeac98c7
#
_cell.length_a   1.000
_cell.length_b   1.000
_cell.length_c   1.000
_cell.angle_alpha   90.00
_cell.angle_beta   90.00
_cell.angle_gamma   90.00
#
_symmetry.space_group_name_H-M   'P 1'
#
loop_
_entity.id
_entity.type
_entity.pdbx_description
1 polymer ?
#
loop_
_entity_poly.entity_id
_entity_poly.type
_entity_poly.pdbx_seq_one_letter_code
_entity_poly.pdbx_strand_id
1 'polypeptide(L)'
;ILEDASVMSFFYLNDDESLFYLHTHPTEDRPTVVFINALIGQTEMWEGYIGKTLRAHGFGTLSYNFRGQVETRFDPLKELSPNLIVDDLIKLLQATTPKRPVLVGLSIGGLFAAQAIQNGVQAAGLVLINTLRKPGLRLDWINESTHRAFKAGGRDLLLDLMAPML
;
A
#
# COMPACT_ATOMS: atom_id res chain seq x y z
N ILE A 1 15.98 7.31 25.08
CA ILE A 1 15.48 7.64 23.74
C ILE A 1 15.93 6.47 22.87
N LEU A 2 15.06 5.47 22.71
CA LEU A 2 15.29 4.39 21.76
C LEU A 2 15.09 5.01 20.37
N GLU A 3 16.15 5.07 19.59
CA GLU A 3 16.06 5.44 18.18
C GLU A 3 15.07 4.49 17.49
N ASP A 4 14.10 5.07 16.81
CA ASP A 4 13.05 4.41 16.06
C ASP A 4 13.67 3.75 14.82
N ALA A 5 14.30 2.60 15.02
CA ALA A 5 14.95 1.85 13.95
C ALA A 5 13.94 1.06 13.14
N SER A 6 13.14 1.76 12.32
CA SER A 6 12.48 1.09 11.21
C SER A 6 13.55 0.63 10.22
N VAL A 7 13.60 -0.66 9.96
CA VAL A 7 14.53 -1.20 8.97
C VAL A 7 13.97 -0.88 7.58
N MET A 8 14.62 0.05 6.88
CA MET A 8 14.38 0.30 5.46
C MET A 8 14.93 -0.87 4.66
N SER A 9 14.13 -1.45 3.79
CA SER A 9 14.56 -2.61 3.03
C SER A 9 13.83 -2.74 1.69
N PHE A 10 14.43 -3.54 0.81
CA PHE A 10 13.80 -3.93 -0.44
C PHE A 10 13.46 -5.42 -0.39
N PHE A 11 12.23 -5.74 -0.76
CA PHE A 11 11.80 -7.10 -0.99
C PHE A 11 11.90 -7.40 -2.49
N TYR A 12 12.87 -8.22 -2.87
CA TYR A 12 13.11 -8.60 -4.26
C TYR A 12 12.10 -9.67 -4.69
N LEU A 13 11.32 -9.32 -5.70
CA LEU A 13 10.38 -10.24 -6.35
C LEU A 13 11.08 -11.12 -7.39
N ASN A 14 12.10 -10.56 -8.02
CA ASN A 14 13.07 -11.19 -8.94
C ASN A 14 14.28 -10.25 -9.09
N ASP A 15 15.18 -10.53 -10.03
CA ASP A 15 16.42 -9.77 -10.23
C ASP A 15 16.18 -8.29 -10.61
N ASP A 16 15.05 -7.99 -11.27
CA ASP A 16 14.74 -6.66 -11.80
C ASP A 16 13.67 -5.92 -11.03
N GLU A 17 12.91 -6.61 -10.19
CA GLU A 17 11.72 -6.07 -9.55
C GLU A 17 11.78 -6.18 -8.03
N SER A 18 11.45 -5.09 -7.33
CA SER A 18 11.43 -5.05 -5.87
C SER A 18 10.39 -4.09 -5.32
N LEU A 19 9.90 -4.41 -4.13
CA LEU A 19 9.06 -3.52 -3.32
C LEU A 19 9.93 -2.85 -2.27
N PHE A 20 9.69 -1.57 -2.04
CA PHE A 20 10.25 -0.87 -0.89
C PHE A 20 9.33 -1.06 0.32
N TYR A 21 9.89 -1.34 1.49
CA TYR A 21 9.12 -1.45 2.72
C TYR A 21 9.90 -0.98 3.95
N LEU A 22 9.14 -0.61 4.98
CA LEU A 22 9.61 -0.25 6.31
C LEU A 22 8.95 -1.19 7.31
N HIS A 23 9.74 -1.86 8.13
CA HIS A 23 9.23 -2.81 9.12
C HIS A 23 9.85 -2.55 10.49
N THR A 24 9.00 -2.40 11.49
CA THR A 24 9.39 -2.37 12.91
C THR A 24 8.64 -3.48 13.64
N HIS A 25 9.37 -4.35 14.30
CA HIS A 25 8.77 -5.41 15.10
C HIS A 25 8.07 -4.84 16.34
N PRO A 26 6.96 -5.45 16.77
CA PRO A 26 6.29 -5.03 18.00
C PRO A 26 7.14 -5.35 19.22
N THR A 27 6.98 -4.55 20.26
CA THR A 27 7.45 -4.89 21.59
C THR A 27 6.40 -5.76 22.29
N GLU A 28 6.84 -6.67 23.15
CA GLU A 28 5.96 -7.58 23.90
C GLU A 28 5.00 -8.38 22.99
N ASP A 29 3.76 -8.57 23.45
CA ASP A 29 2.73 -9.32 22.71
C ASP A 29 1.76 -8.42 21.93
N ARG A 30 2.28 -7.31 21.36
CA ARG A 30 1.49 -6.41 20.52
C ARG A 30 1.41 -6.92 19.08
N PRO A 31 0.33 -6.60 18.36
CA PRO A 31 0.22 -6.87 16.93
C PRO A 31 1.07 -5.94 16.08
N THR A 32 1.27 -6.33 14.83
CA THR A 32 1.86 -5.47 13.79
C THR A 32 0.76 -4.89 12.92
N VAL A 33 0.74 -3.58 12.77
CA VAL A 33 -0.16 -2.87 11.86
C VAL A 33 0.50 -2.82 10.48
N VAL A 34 -0.18 -3.38 9.48
CA VAL A 34 0.28 -3.44 8.09
C VAL A 34 -0.50 -2.43 7.26
N PHE A 35 0.18 -1.44 6.73
CA PHE A 35 -0.41 -0.37 5.96
C PHE A 35 -0.35 -0.63 4.46
N ILE A 36 -1.50 -0.57 3.80
CA ILE A 36 -1.66 -0.76 2.36
C ILE A 36 -2.13 0.56 1.74
N ASN A 37 -1.31 1.11 0.88
CA ASN A 37 -1.46 2.45 0.31
C ASN A 37 -2.72 2.61 -0.56
N ALA A 38 -3.18 3.86 -0.69
CA ALA A 38 -4.02 4.28 -1.80
C ALA A 38 -3.24 4.25 -3.13
N LEU A 39 -3.93 4.46 -4.25
CA LEU A 39 -3.33 4.43 -5.59
C LEU A 39 -2.13 5.40 -5.72
N ILE A 40 -2.28 6.62 -5.23
CA ILE A 40 -1.22 7.66 -5.21
C ILE A 40 -0.68 7.78 -3.78
N GLY A 41 -0.32 6.65 -3.16
CA GLY A 41 0.18 6.60 -1.79
C GLY A 41 1.67 6.27 -1.75
N GLN A 42 2.26 6.52 -0.59
CA GLN A 42 3.63 6.14 -0.28
C GLN A 42 3.80 5.94 1.23
N THR A 43 4.85 5.26 1.62
CA THR A 43 5.12 4.87 3.02
C THR A 43 5.14 6.05 3.98
N GLU A 44 5.65 7.23 3.57
CA GLU A 44 5.74 8.42 4.40
C GLU A 44 4.38 8.90 4.94
N MET A 45 3.29 8.63 4.20
CA MET A 45 1.93 8.99 4.65
C MET A 45 1.56 8.29 5.96
N TRP A 46 2.09 7.09 6.18
CA TRP A 46 1.87 6.30 7.39
C TRP A 46 2.93 6.57 8.46
N GLU A 47 4.19 6.71 8.04
CA GLU A 47 5.33 6.83 8.92
C GLU A 47 5.41 8.18 9.66
N GLY A 48 4.84 9.24 9.07
CA GLY A 48 4.93 10.60 9.62
C GLY A 48 4.34 10.75 11.03
N TYR A 49 3.10 10.33 11.24
CA TYR A 49 2.38 10.48 12.52
C TYR A 49 1.87 9.15 13.06
N ILE A 50 1.07 8.43 12.28
CA ILE A 50 0.39 7.20 12.74
C ILE A 50 1.41 6.12 13.10
N GLY A 51 2.38 5.88 12.25
CA GLY A 51 3.42 4.87 12.47
C GLY A 51 4.22 5.15 13.74
N LYS A 52 4.68 6.39 13.90
CA LYS A 52 5.39 6.82 15.12
C LYS A 52 4.56 6.62 16.38
N THR A 53 3.29 7.02 16.34
CA THR A 53 2.38 6.87 17.49
C THR A 53 2.18 5.40 17.85
N LEU A 54 1.97 4.53 16.88
CA LEU A 54 1.79 3.11 17.13
C LEU A 54 3.06 2.49 17.73
N ARG A 55 4.23 2.78 17.18
CA ARG A 55 5.52 2.28 17.69
C ARG A 55 5.79 2.77 19.12
N ALA A 56 5.49 4.04 19.41
CA ALA A 56 5.59 4.57 20.77
C ALA A 56 4.73 3.83 21.81
N HIS A 57 3.66 3.15 21.34
CA HIS A 57 2.80 2.29 22.16
C HIS A 57 3.13 0.80 22.03
N GLY A 58 4.29 0.46 21.46
CA GLY A 58 4.79 -0.92 21.39
C GLY A 58 4.19 -1.77 20.25
N PHE A 59 3.37 -1.21 19.37
CA PHE A 59 2.89 -1.92 18.19
C PHE A 59 4.00 -2.05 17.14
N GLY A 60 4.03 -3.18 16.42
CA GLY A 60 4.79 -3.27 15.19
C GLY A 60 4.12 -2.49 14.07
N THR A 61 4.91 -2.07 13.09
CA THR A 61 4.40 -1.43 11.87
C THR A 61 5.09 -2.04 10.65
N LEU A 62 4.33 -2.24 9.58
CA LEU A 62 4.82 -2.60 8.26
C LEU A 62 4.12 -1.72 7.24
N SER A 63 4.86 -0.86 6.58
CA SER A 63 4.38 -0.06 5.45
C SER A 63 5.19 -0.41 4.20
N TYR A 64 4.57 -0.39 3.03
CA TYR A 64 5.25 -0.72 1.79
C TYR A 64 4.66 0.05 0.62
N ASN A 65 5.48 0.25 -0.40
CA ASN A 65 5.08 0.78 -1.68
C ASN A 65 4.83 -0.39 -2.64
N PHE A 66 3.62 -0.50 -3.19
CA PHE A 66 3.33 -1.53 -4.18
C PHE A 66 3.82 -1.11 -5.57
N ARG A 67 3.86 -2.03 -6.51
CA ARG A 67 4.36 -1.79 -7.87
C ARG A 67 3.79 -0.52 -8.48
N GLY A 68 4.68 0.30 -9.07
CA GLY A 68 4.32 1.59 -9.66
C GLY A 68 4.35 2.76 -8.70
N GLN A 69 4.50 2.53 -7.40
CA GLN A 69 4.71 3.59 -6.43
C GLN A 69 6.21 3.90 -6.27
N VAL A 70 6.52 5.03 -5.59
CA VAL A 70 7.90 5.50 -5.37
C VAL A 70 8.79 4.42 -4.77
N GLU A 71 10.08 4.46 -5.11
CA GLU A 71 11.12 3.53 -4.61
C GLU A 71 10.93 2.06 -4.98
N THR A 72 9.84 1.69 -5.68
CA THR A 72 9.69 0.35 -6.25
C THR A 72 10.45 0.23 -7.57
N ARG A 73 10.97 -0.95 -7.83
CA ARG A 73 11.52 -1.30 -9.14
C ARG A 73 10.57 -2.29 -9.81
N PHE A 74 10.12 -1.97 -11.01
CA PHE A 74 9.26 -2.85 -11.80
C PHE A 74 9.42 -2.53 -13.29
N ASP A 75 9.12 -3.50 -14.13
CA ASP A 75 9.11 -3.32 -15.58
C ASP A 75 7.84 -2.53 -15.99
N PRO A 76 7.98 -1.30 -16.51
CA PRO A 76 6.83 -0.48 -16.90
C PRO A 76 6.05 -1.03 -18.10
N LEU A 77 6.58 -2.03 -18.81
CA LEU A 77 5.89 -2.72 -19.91
C LEU A 77 4.99 -3.86 -19.43
N LYS A 78 5.14 -4.28 -18.18
CA LYS A 78 4.26 -5.29 -17.58
C LYS A 78 2.93 -4.67 -17.19
N GLU A 79 1.85 -5.38 -17.47
CA GLU A 79 0.52 -5.00 -17.04
C GLU A 79 0.40 -5.09 -15.51
N LEU A 80 0.03 -3.98 -14.87
CA LEU A 80 -0.31 -3.96 -13.46
C LEU A 80 -1.76 -4.41 -13.27
N SER A 81 -1.95 -5.60 -12.74
CA SER A 81 -3.27 -6.09 -12.38
C SER A 81 -3.49 -6.08 -10.87
N PRO A 82 -4.74 -5.98 -10.38
CA PRO A 82 -5.05 -6.10 -8.97
C PRO A 82 -4.51 -7.40 -8.35
N ASN A 83 -4.63 -8.51 -9.06
CA ASN A 83 -4.14 -9.81 -8.60
C ASN A 83 -2.62 -9.81 -8.38
N LEU A 84 -1.86 -9.20 -9.29
CA LEU A 84 -0.41 -9.10 -9.16
C LEU A 84 -0.02 -8.33 -7.89
N ILE A 85 -0.69 -7.21 -7.59
CA ILE A 85 -0.44 -6.42 -6.38
C ILE A 85 -0.81 -7.18 -5.12
N VAL A 86 -1.90 -7.94 -5.15
CA VAL A 86 -2.32 -8.80 -4.01
C VAL A 86 -1.33 -9.95 -3.79
N ASP A 87 -0.85 -10.58 -4.85
CA ASP A 87 0.16 -11.66 -4.76
C ASP A 87 1.47 -11.14 -4.18
N ASP A 88 1.90 -9.94 -4.57
CA ASP A 88 3.07 -9.29 -3.99
C ASP A 88 2.90 -8.98 -2.50
N LEU A 89 1.73 -8.49 -2.09
CA LEU A 89 1.41 -8.28 -0.68
C LEU A 89 1.50 -9.60 0.10
N ILE A 90 0.94 -10.68 -0.43
CA ILE A 90 0.98 -12.00 0.21
C ILE A 90 2.43 -12.47 0.37
N LYS A 91 3.25 -12.36 -0.67
CA LYS A 91 4.68 -12.72 -0.63
C LYS A 91 5.45 -11.88 0.39
N LEU A 92 5.20 -10.57 0.43
CA LEU A 92 5.82 -9.68 1.41
C LEU A 92 5.45 -10.08 2.85
N LEU A 93 4.17 -10.37 3.12
CA LEU A 93 3.71 -10.82 4.43
C LEU A 93 4.32 -12.18 4.83
N GLN A 94 4.49 -13.10 3.87
CA GLN A 94 5.16 -14.38 4.12
C GLN A 94 6.65 -14.22 4.43
N ALA A 95 7.33 -13.28 3.76
CA ALA A 95 8.75 -13.03 3.98
C ALA A 95 9.01 -12.26 5.28
N THR A 96 8.18 -11.28 5.61
CA THR A 96 8.36 -10.42 6.79
C THR A 96 7.75 -11.00 8.07
N THR A 97 6.86 -11.97 7.94
CA THR A 97 6.17 -12.68 9.04
C THR A 97 5.70 -11.75 10.17
N PRO A 98 4.90 -10.70 9.89
CA PRO A 98 4.47 -9.76 10.90
C PRO A 98 3.63 -10.44 11.98
N LYS A 99 3.92 -10.14 13.24
CA LYS A 99 3.23 -10.76 14.39
C LYS A 99 1.77 -10.30 14.45
N ARG A 100 0.82 -11.24 14.38
CA ARG A 100 -0.62 -10.98 14.49
C ARG A 100 -1.06 -9.80 13.61
N PRO A 101 -0.86 -9.84 12.28
CA PRO A 101 -1.04 -8.68 11.43
C PRO A 101 -2.46 -8.12 11.48
N VAL A 102 -2.57 -6.81 11.64
CA VAL A 102 -3.80 -6.04 11.43
C VAL A 102 -3.63 -5.27 10.12
N LEU A 103 -4.40 -5.63 9.09
CA LEU A 103 -4.31 -4.99 7.79
C LEU A 103 -5.11 -3.69 7.79
N VAL A 104 -4.48 -2.59 7.41
CA VAL A 104 -5.09 -1.27 7.29
C VAL A 104 -4.94 -0.80 5.86
N GLY A 105 -6.03 -0.75 5.12
CA GLY A 105 -6.03 -0.36 3.72
C GLY A 105 -6.77 0.95 3.47
N LEU A 106 -6.12 1.87 2.77
CA LEU A 106 -6.69 3.13 2.35
C LEU A 106 -7.17 3.05 0.90
N SER A 107 -8.44 3.43 0.65
CA SER A 107 -9.04 3.45 -0.69
C SER A 107 -8.91 2.09 -1.38
N ILE A 108 -8.25 1.98 -2.53
CA ILE A 108 -8.00 0.72 -3.24
C ILE A 108 -7.17 -0.26 -2.41
N GLY A 109 -6.30 0.24 -1.52
CA GLY A 109 -5.51 -0.60 -0.60
C GLY A 109 -6.38 -1.45 0.31
N GLY A 110 -7.59 -0.98 0.67
CA GLY A 110 -8.54 -1.78 1.42
C GLY A 110 -9.11 -2.95 0.62
N LEU A 111 -9.26 -2.82 -0.69
CA LEU A 111 -9.65 -3.94 -1.56
C LEU A 111 -8.54 -4.98 -1.65
N PHE A 112 -7.27 -4.54 -1.76
CA PHE A 112 -6.12 -5.45 -1.77
C PHE A 112 -5.98 -6.19 -0.44
N ALA A 113 -6.18 -5.49 0.69
CA ALA A 113 -6.20 -6.11 2.02
C ALA A 113 -7.28 -7.19 2.14
N ALA A 114 -8.51 -6.87 1.74
CA ALA A 114 -9.62 -7.81 1.76
C ALA A 114 -9.38 -9.02 0.86
N GLN A 115 -8.84 -8.80 -0.34
CA GLN A 115 -8.50 -9.86 -1.30
C GLN A 115 -7.37 -10.76 -0.78
N ALA A 116 -6.35 -10.20 -0.12
CA ALA A 116 -5.28 -10.98 0.51
C ALA A 116 -5.83 -11.92 1.58
N ILE A 117 -6.79 -11.45 2.41
CA ILE A 117 -7.47 -12.31 3.39
C ILE A 117 -8.28 -13.42 2.70
N GLN A 118 -9.02 -13.10 1.63
CA GLN A 118 -9.75 -14.10 0.85
C GLN A 118 -8.82 -15.15 0.23
N ASN A 119 -7.59 -14.75 -0.10
CA ASN A 119 -6.55 -15.66 -0.62
C ASN A 119 -5.74 -16.35 0.49
N GLY A 120 -6.23 -16.33 1.75
CA GLY A 120 -5.69 -17.15 2.84
C GLY A 120 -4.76 -16.44 3.81
N VAL A 121 -4.51 -15.14 3.67
CA VAL A 121 -3.73 -14.39 4.68
C VAL A 121 -4.48 -14.40 6.02
N GLN A 122 -3.79 -14.89 7.05
CA GLN A 122 -4.31 -14.86 8.41
C GLN A 122 -4.04 -13.49 9.03
N ALA A 123 -5.11 -12.74 9.29
CA ALA A 123 -5.03 -11.43 9.91
C ALA A 123 -5.80 -11.40 11.23
N ALA A 124 -5.26 -10.69 12.22
CA ALA A 124 -5.92 -10.45 13.51
C ALA A 124 -7.04 -9.39 13.39
N GLY A 125 -7.02 -8.59 12.32
CA GLY A 125 -8.03 -7.58 12.05
C GLY A 125 -7.89 -6.96 10.67
N LEU A 126 -8.96 -6.28 10.22
CA LEU A 126 -9.01 -5.54 8.97
C LEU A 126 -9.63 -4.17 9.23
N VAL A 127 -8.94 -3.11 8.84
CA VAL A 127 -9.42 -1.73 8.88
C VAL A 127 -9.50 -1.20 7.44
N LEU A 128 -10.67 -0.75 7.05
CA LEU A 128 -10.94 -0.19 5.73
C LEU A 128 -11.18 1.31 5.86
N ILE A 129 -10.28 2.11 5.27
CA ILE A 129 -10.36 3.57 5.31
C ILE A 129 -10.78 4.05 3.92
N ASN A 130 -11.94 4.68 3.82
CA ASN A 130 -12.48 5.23 2.56
C ASN A 130 -12.44 4.21 1.39
N THR A 131 -12.71 2.95 1.67
CA THR A 131 -12.69 1.85 0.70
C THR A 131 -14.08 1.66 0.10
N LEU A 132 -14.17 1.66 -1.22
CA LEU A 132 -15.42 1.39 -1.93
C LEU A 132 -15.66 -0.12 -2.05
N ARG A 133 -16.89 -0.55 -1.79
CA ARG A 133 -17.28 -1.96 -1.99
C ARG A 133 -17.26 -2.35 -3.46
N LYS A 134 -17.71 -1.44 -4.33
CA LYS A 134 -17.69 -1.58 -5.79
C LYS A 134 -17.69 -0.20 -6.45
N PRO A 135 -17.13 -0.06 -7.65
CA PRO A 135 -17.27 1.17 -8.41
C PRO A 135 -18.74 1.47 -8.66
N GLY A 136 -19.07 2.76 -8.70
CA GLY A 136 -20.35 3.26 -9.15
C GLY A 136 -20.14 4.14 -10.39
N LEU A 137 -21.22 4.53 -11.06
CA LEU A 137 -21.18 5.31 -12.30
C LEU A 137 -20.29 6.57 -12.22
N ARG A 138 -20.23 7.22 -11.05
CA ARG A 138 -19.37 8.40 -10.85
C ARG A 138 -17.90 8.03 -10.93
N LEU A 139 -17.48 6.92 -10.32
CA LEU A 139 -16.09 6.48 -10.34
C LEU A 139 -15.70 5.98 -11.74
N ASP A 140 -16.60 5.26 -12.41
CA ASP A 140 -16.40 4.81 -13.78
C ASP A 140 -16.19 6.03 -14.71
N TRP A 141 -17.01 7.07 -14.54
CA TRP A 141 -16.86 8.31 -15.28
C TRP A 141 -15.53 9.02 -14.99
N ILE A 142 -15.13 9.10 -13.71
CA ILE A 142 -13.85 9.71 -13.31
C ILE A 142 -12.69 8.94 -13.96
N ASN A 143 -12.68 7.61 -13.88
CA ASN A 143 -11.63 6.79 -14.46
C ASN A 143 -11.53 6.95 -15.97
N GLU A 144 -12.67 6.93 -16.66
CA GLU A 144 -12.72 7.15 -18.10
C GLU A 144 -12.25 8.55 -18.50
N SER A 145 -12.67 9.58 -17.76
CA SER A 145 -12.25 10.95 -17.99
C SER A 145 -10.75 11.14 -17.77
N THR A 146 -10.21 10.54 -16.72
CA THR A 146 -8.77 10.53 -16.41
C THR A 146 -7.97 9.89 -17.54
N HIS A 147 -8.43 8.74 -18.04
CA HIS A 147 -7.78 8.06 -19.15
C HIS A 147 -7.82 8.87 -20.45
N ARG A 148 -8.95 9.51 -20.76
CA ARG A 148 -9.08 10.41 -21.91
C ARG A 148 -8.17 11.61 -21.79
N ALA A 149 -8.09 12.24 -20.62
CA ALA A 149 -7.21 13.38 -20.36
C ALA A 149 -5.75 13.00 -20.58
N PHE A 150 -5.32 11.86 -20.04
CA PHE A 150 -3.96 11.37 -20.24
C PHE A 150 -3.64 11.11 -21.71
N LYS A 151 -4.57 10.51 -22.46
CA LYS A 151 -4.40 10.29 -23.91
C LYS A 151 -4.34 11.58 -24.71
N ALA A 152 -5.06 12.61 -24.30
CA ALA A 152 -5.16 13.88 -25.04
C ALA A 152 -3.96 14.81 -24.81
N GLY A 153 -3.41 14.86 -23.59
CA GLY A 153 -2.35 15.80 -23.22
C GLY A 153 -1.29 15.25 -22.27
N GLY A 154 -1.26 13.92 -22.10
CA GLY A 154 -0.25 13.26 -21.27
C GLY A 154 -0.37 13.60 -19.78
N ARG A 155 0.77 13.48 -19.12
CA ARG A 155 0.88 13.71 -17.68
C ARG A 155 0.52 15.14 -17.29
N ASP A 156 0.93 16.11 -18.05
CA ASP A 156 0.80 17.53 -17.70
C ASP A 156 -0.66 17.97 -17.70
N LEU A 157 -1.43 17.60 -18.73
CA LEU A 157 -2.88 17.85 -18.74
C LEU A 157 -3.60 17.12 -17.60
N LEU A 158 -3.20 15.90 -17.29
CA LEU A 158 -3.78 15.16 -16.17
C LEU A 158 -3.53 15.86 -14.84
N LEU A 159 -2.31 16.35 -14.59
CA LEU A 159 -1.95 17.08 -13.37
C LEU A 159 -2.72 18.39 -13.26
N ASP A 160 -2.85 19.14 -14.33
CA ASP A 160 -3.63 20.39 -14.36
C ASP A 160 -5.09 20.17 -14.01
N LEU A 161 -5.69 19.07 -14.48
CA LEU A 161 -7.07 18.73 -14.16
C LEU A 161 -7.27 18.20 -12.74
N MET A 162 -6.24 17.58 -12.17
CA MET A 162 -6.31 17.03 -10.81
C MET A 162 -5.93 18.06 -9.73
N ALA A 163 -5.13 19.07 -10.06
CA ALA A 163 -4.66 20.07 -9.11
C ALA A 163 -5.77 20.76 -8.29
N PRO A 164 -6.95 21.10 -8.86
CA PRO A 164 -8.07 21.66 -8.10
C PRO A 164 -8.75 20.67 -7.16
N MET A 165 -8.42 19.38 -7.22
CA MET A 165 -9.03 18.31 -6.42
C MET A 165 -8.17 17.88 -5.24
N LEU A 166 -6.93 18.38 -5.17
CA LEU A 166 -5.94 18.10 -4.11
C LEU A 166 -5.90 19.24 -3.10
#